data_801a155a347293ee5910fa88e4256f78
#
_entry.id   801a155a347293ee5910fa88e4256f78
#
_cell.length_a   1.000
_cell.length_b   1.000
_cell.length_c   1.000
_cell.angle_alpha   90.00
_cell.angle_beta   90.00
_cell.angle_gamma   90.00
#
_symmetry.space_group_name_H-M   'P 1'
#
loop_
_entity.id
_entity.type
_entity.pdbx_description
1 polymer ?
#
loop_
_entity_poly.entity_id
_entity_poly.type
_entity_poly.pdbx_seq_one_letter_code
_entity_poly.pdbx_strand_id
1 'polypeptide(L)'
;MKPKFELFIGSLTKHSRKEQEEMLEDGNREIRTKRFKTLKISVSPNLIDKELIKMLKKYKVSIIELEVHSTNDYILRKCGYTYTREDIKKATKMIKWNRFKLSFQVGVGLPDSTRIDELNTARELAKLRPNRVRIYPMVVMKNTDLEEEIKKERYEPLTINQAVERCKEVVYEFNRRHIKNISIVKQNELNTSEETEVIAGPYHEEFGQLVADSIWYDSIVDKIKKFNVKVKKVKIEVNPKELPNIIGYEQENANKLKEFYDVEIKAEGNPDIKIGKSNITVLEVYSN
;
A
#
# COMPACT_ATOMS: atom_id res chain seq x y z
N MET A 1 23.36 18.33 -9.66
CA MET A 1 22.66 17.08 -9.32
C MET A 1 21.27 17.11 -9.93
N LYS A 2 20.84 16.11 -10.69
CA LYS A 2 19.47 16.09 -11.23
C LYS A 2 18.50 15.74 -10.10
N PRO A 3 17.44 16.54 -9.86
CA PRO A 3 16.47 16.24 -8.80
C PRO A 3 15.79 14.90 -9.09
N LYS A 4 15.78 14.00 -8.12
CA LYS A 4 15.26 12.62 -8.28
C LYS A 4 13.89 12.41 -7.64
N PHE A 5 13.40 13.37 -6.84
CA PHE A 5 12.26 13.18 -5.97
C PHE A 5 11.01 13.89 -6.47
N GLU A 6 9.87 13.28 -6.16
CA GLU A 6 8.54 13.85 -6.34
C GLU A 6 8.17 14.57 -5.04
N LEU A 7 7.62 15.76 -5.12
CA LEU A 7 7.05 16.48 -3.98
C LEU A 7 5.56 16.16 -3.89
N PHE A 8 5.14 15.55 -2.79
CA PHE A 8 3.73 15.41 -2.45
C PHE A 8 3.28 16.64 -1.70
N ILE A 9 2.32 17.38 -2.25
CA ILE A 9 1.82 18.65 -1.66
C ILE A 9 0.53 18.48 -0.88
N GLY A 10 0.02 17.25 -0.73
CA GLY A 10 -1.16 16.95 0.06
C GLY A 10 -2.39 16.57 -0.75
N SER A 11 -3.51 16.46 -0.04
CA SER A 11 -4.83 16.22 -0.63
C SER A 11 -5.50 17.55 -1.01
N LEU A 12 -6.08 17.57 -2.21
CA LEU A 12 -6.87 18.71 -2.67
C LEU A 12 -8.37 18.59 -2.31
N THR A 13 -8.77 17.45 -1.70
CA THR A 13 -10.19 17.09 -1.54
C THR A 13 -10.98 18.07 -0.67
N LYS A 14 -10.39 18.54 0.41
CA LYS A 14 -11.08 19.41 1.39
C LYS A 14 -10.86 20.92 1.14
N HIS A 15 -10.21 21.27 0.04
CA HIS A 15 -9.83 22.63 -0.26
C HIS A 15 -10.67 23.25 -1.38
N SER A 16 -10.99 24.55 -1.26
CA SER A 16 -11.59 25.32 -2.33
C SER A 16 -10.64 25.45 -3.53
N ARG A 17 -11.16 25.81 -4.70
CA ARG A 17 -10.34 25.98 -5.90
C ARG A 17 -9.19 26.99 -5.70
N LYS A 18 -9.44 28.05 -4.97
CA LYS A 18 -8.43 29.05 -4.63
C LYS A 18 -7.31 28.46 -3.77
N GLU A 19 -7.65 27.76 -2.70
CA GLU A 19 -6.67 27.07 -1.85
C GLU A 19 -5.90 26.00 -2.60
N GLN A 20 -6.58 25.22 -3.46
CA GLN A 20 -5.92 24.25 -4.33
C GLN A 20 -4.87 24.90 -5.25
N GLU A 21 -5.18 26.08 -5.81
CA GLU A 21 -4.26 26.81 -6.65
C GLU A 21 -3.07 27.36 -5.84
N GLU A 22 -3.30 27.90 -4.66
CA GLU A 22 -2.25 28.36 -3.74
C GLU A 22 -1.29 27.21 -3.36
N MET A 23 -1.82 26.04 -2.98
CA MET A 23 -1.01 24.83 -2.70
C MET A 23 -0.15 24.42 -3.90
N LEU A 24 -0.72 24.45 -5.10
CA LEU A 24 -0.01 24.08 -6.33
C LEU A 24 1.08 25.12 -6.67
N GLU A 25 0.84 26.39 -6.41
CA GLU A 25 1.80 27.47 -6.63
C GLU A 25 2.99 27.35 -5.68
N ASP A 26 2.73 27.07 -4.39
CA ASP A 26 3.77 26.80 -3.39
C ASP A 26 4.62 25.59 -3.78
N GLY A 27 3.97 24.47 -4.15
CA GLY A 27 4.66 23.30 -4.64
C GLY A 27 5.52 23.58 -5.89
N ASN A 28 5.02 24.43 -6.80
CA ASN A 28 5.77 24.81 -7.99
C ASN A 28 6.98 25.71 -7.68
N ARG A 29 6.89 26.53 -6.63
CA ARG A 29 8.06 27.29 -6.11
C ARG A 29 9.17 26.34 -5.68
N GLU A 30 8.83 25.25 -4.96
CA GLU A 30 9.81 24.23 -4.55
C GLU A 30 10.44 23.48 -5.75
N ILE A 31 9.67 23.23 -6.82
CA ILE A 31 10.23 22.68 -8.06
C ILE A 31 11.28 23.62 -8.69
N ARG A 32 11.05 24.93 -8.64
CA ARG A 32 12.00 25.94 -9.17
C ARG A 32 13.32 25.94 -8.42
N THR A 33 13.35 25.55 -7.14
CA THR A 33 14.59 25.37 -6.37
C THR A 33 15.45 24.18 -6.84
N LYS A 34 14.95 23.35 -7.77
CA LYS A 34 15.57 22.13 -8.30
C LYS A 34 15.78 21.02 -7.25
N ARG A 35 15.16 21.09 -6.09
CA ARG A 35 15.14 20.00 -5.10
C ARG A 35 14.28 18.84 -5.57
N PHE A 36 13.15 19.15 -6.19
CA PHE A 36 12.19 18.19 -6.68
C PHE A 36 12.06 18.26 -8.20
N LYS A 37 11.64 17.16 -8.81
CA LYS A 37 11.47 17.05 -10.26
C LYS A 37 10.04 17.38 -10.70
N THR A 38 9.06 17.03 -9.88
CA THR A 38 7.65 17.08 -10.27
C THR A 38 6.75 17.06 -9.03
N LEU A 39 5.51 17.48 -9.20
CA LEU A 39 4.49 17.47 -8.16
C LEU A 39 3.64 16.19 -8.22
N LYS A 40 3.26 15.72 -7.03
CA LYS A 40 2.23 14.72 -6.80
C LYS A 40 1.16 15.33 -5.91
N ILE A 41 -0.11 15.07 -6.23
CA ILE A 41 -1.28 15.43 -5.40
C ILE A 41 -2.13 14.20 -5.14
N SER A 42 -2.98 14.25 -4.10
CA SER A 42 -4.13 13.36 -3.99
C SER A 42 -5.44 14.14 -4.08
N VAL A 43 -6.49 13.46 -4.51
CA VAL A 43 -7.80 14.08 -4.72
C VAL A 43 -8.90 13.03 -4.83
N SER A 44 -10.10 13.37 -4.34
CA SER A 44 -11.29 12.54 -4.49
C SER A 44 -11.72 12.43 -5.96
N PRO A 45 -12.19 11.24 -6.41
CA PRO A 45 -12.58 11.00 -7.80
C PRO A 45 -13.59 11.98 -8.38
N ASN A 46 -14.61 12.37 -7.60
CA ASN A 46 -15.67 13.28 -8.04
C ASN A 46 -15.22 14.72 -8.26
N LEU A 47 -14.03 15.10 -7.79
CA LEU A 47 -13.47 16.44 -7.99
C LEU A 47 -12.66 16.58 -9.28
N ILE A 48 -12.41 15.46 -9.98
CA ILE A 48 -11.68 15.48 -11.26
C ILE A 48 -12.59 15.99 -12.37
N ASP A 49 -12.37 17.24 -12.75
CA ASP A 49 -13.05 17.92 -13.86
C ASP A 49 -12.04 18.56 -14.84
N LYS A 50 -12.57 19.18 -15.88
CA LYS A 50 -11.74 19.82 -16.92
C LYS A 50 -10.94 21.01 -16.37
N GLU A 51 -11.48 21.74 -15.42
CA GLU A 51 -10.85 22.91 -14.81
C GLU A 51 -9.67 22.49 -13.93
N LEU A 52 -9.89 21.49 -13.06
CA LEU A 52 -8.81 20.94 -12.24
C LEU A 52 -7.69 20.37 -13.11
N ILE A 53 -8.02 19.59 -14.13
CA ILE A 53 -7.03 19.05 -15.07
C ILE A 53 -6.20 20.15 -15.75
N LYS A 54 -6.82 21.25 -16.15
CA LYS A 54 -6.13 22.41 -16.73
C LYS A 54 -5.17 23.05 -15.71
N MET A 55 -5.65 23.23 -14.49
CA MET A 55 -4.85 23.78 -13.39
C MET A 55 -3.65 22.89 -13.05
N LEU A 56 -3.86 21.57 -12.92
CA LEU A 56 -2.78 20.61 -12.64
C LEU A 56 -1.70 20.61 -13.74
N LYS A 57 -2.07 20.80 -15.01
CA LYS A 57 -1.11 20.98 -16.11
C LYS A 57 -0.33 22.28 -16.01
N LYS A 58 -0.99 23.40 -15.68
CA LYS A 58 -0.35 24.72 -15.47
C LYS A 58 0.79 24.62 -14.45
N TYR A 59 0.56 23.90 -13.36
CA TYR A 59 1.52 23.75 -12.25
C TYR A 59 2.42 22.51 -12.35
N LYS A 60 2.48 21.86 -13.54
CA LYS A 60 3.39 20.73 -13.84
C LYS A 60 3.24 19.53 -12.89
N VAL A 61 2.04 19.29 -12.40
CA VAL A 61 1.74 18.03 -11.71
C VAL A 61 1.97 16.86 -12.66
N SER A 62 2.59 15.79 -12.21
CA SER A 62 2.82 14.62 -13.05
C SER A 62 2.10 13.38 -12.55
N ILE A 63 1.76 13.33 -11.25
CA ILE A 63 1.10 12.19 -10.63
C ILE A 63 -0.15 12.67 -9.91
N ILE A 64 -1.27 12.05 -10.25
CA ILE A 64 -2.54 12.22 -9.55
C ILE A 64 -2.84 10.92 -8.81
N GLU A 65 -2.97 11.01 -7.51
CA GLU A 65 -3.39 9.91 -6.65
C GLU A 65 -4.87 10.07 -6.34
N LEU A 66 -5.69 9.15 -6.83
CA LEU A 66 -7.12 9.12 -6.50
C LEU A 66 -7.35 8.45 -5.13
N GLU A 67 -8.08 9.12 -4.27
CA GLU A 67 -8.50 8.66 -2.95
C GLU A 67 -9.70 7.72 -3.13
N VAL A 68 -9.44 6.48 -3.55
CA VAL A 68 -10.51 5.54 -3.93
C VAL A 68 -11.03 4.74 -2.75
N HIS A 69 -10.18 4.27 -1.90
CA HIS A 69 -10.43 3.40 -0.74
C HIS A 69 -11.23 2.12 -1.04
N SER A 70 -12.38 2.17 -1.72
CA SER A 70 -13.20 1.04 -2.15
C SER A 70 -13.84 1.29 -3.53
N THR A 71 -14.29 0.23 -4.21
CA THR A 71 -15.16 0.30 -5.40
C THR A 71 -16.59 -0.16 -5.11
N ASN A 72 -16.90 -0.49 -3.87
CA ASN A 72 -18.24 -0.83 -3.44
C ASN A 72 -18.99 0.44 -2.98
N ASP A 73 -19.98 0.86 -3.75
CA ASP A 73 -20.74 2.10 -3.48
C ASP A 73 -21.50 2.07 -2.12
N TYR A 74 -21.85 0.88 -1.61
CA TYR A 74 -22.45 0.76 -0.28
C TYR A 74 -21.40 1.11 0.81
N ILE A 75 -20.20 0.53 0.73
CA ILE A 75 -19.10 0.79 1.68
C ILE A 75 -18.69 2.27 1.60
N LEU A 76 -18.58 2.83 0.39
CA LEU A 76 -18.25 4.24 0.21
C LEU A 76 -19.26 5.15 0.93
N ARG A 77 -20.55 4.92 0.75
CA ARG A 77 -21.60 5.70 1.44
C ARG A 77 -21.54 5.55 2.95
N LYS A 78 -21.33 4.32 3.44
CA LYS A 78 -21.19 4.04 4.88
C LYS A 78 -20.01 4.79 5.51
N CYS A 79 -18.91 4.91 4.78
CA CYS A 79 -17.73 5.64 5.21
C CYS A 79 -17.79 7.15 4.92
N GLY A 80 -18.95 7.69 4.52
CA GLY A 80 -19.13 9.14 4.27
C GLY A 80 -18.48 9.65 2.98
N TYR A 81 -18.03 8.77 2.09
CA TYR A 81 -17.49 9.20 0.79
C TYR A 81 -18.60 9.61 -0.16
N THR A 82 -18.38 10.72 -0.87
CA THR A 82 -19.37 11.35 -1.78
C THR A 82 -19.20 10.96 -3.25
N TYR A 83 -18.23 10.12 -3.58
CA TYR A 83 -18.00 9.61 -4.92
C TYR A 83 -18.48 8.16 -5.05
N THR A 84 -18.65 7.74 -6.29
CA THR A 84 -19.12 6.41 -6.68
C THR A 84 -18.07 5.65 -7.48
N ARG A 85 -18.29 4.34 -7.67
CA ARG A 85 -17.50 3.51 -8.59
C ARG A 85 -17.45 4.09 -10.01
N GLU A 86 -18.52 4.73 -10.48
CA GLU A 86 -18.55 5.34 -11.80
C GLU A 86 -17.68 6.60 -11.86
N ASP A 87 -17.63 7.39 -10.78
CA ASP A 87 -16.76 8.56 -10.69
C ASP A 87 -15.27 8.15 -10.74
N ILE A 88 -14.91 7.03 -10.09
CA ILE A 88 -13.56 6.46 -10.18
C ILE A 88 -13.17 6.17 -11.62
N LYS A 89 -14.08 5.55 -12.40
CA LYS A 89 -13.82 5.23 -13.81
C LYS A 89 -13.70 6.49 -14.66
N LYS A 90 -14.59 7.47 -14.48
CA LYS A 90 -14.57 8.76 -15.20
C LYS A 90 -13.29 9.52 -14.91
N ALA A 91 -12.92 9.67 -13.63
CA ALA A 91 -11.69 10.31 -13.20
C ALA A 91 -10.45 9.63 -13.80
N THR A 92 -10.38 8.29 -13.70
CA THR A 92 -9.30 7.50 -14.28
C THR A 92 -9.14 7.74 -15.77
N LYS A 93 -10.25 7.72 -16.52
CA LYS A 93 -10.25 8.00 -17.98
C LYS A 93 -9.71 9.39 -18.27
N MET A 94 -10.15 10.40 -17.52
CA MET A 94 -9.72 11.78 -17.69
C MET A 94 -8.24 11.98 -17.38
N ILE A 95 -7.76 11.41 -16.29
CA ILE A 95 -6.35 11.45 -15.88
C ILE A 95 -5.44 10.84 -16.96
N LYS A 96 -5.77 9.64 -17.43
CA LYS A 96 -4.98 8.92 -18.45
C LYS A 96 -5.01 9.60 -19.81
N TRP A 97 -6.17 10.09 -20.24
CA TRP A 97 -6.30 10.86 -21.49
C TRP A 97 -5.40 12.09 -21.49
N ASN A 98 -5.25 12.71 -20.32
CA ASN A 98 -4.40 13.88 -20.14
C ASN A 98 -2.94 13.55 -19.83
N ARG A 99 -2.53 12.27 -19.93
CA ARG A 99 -1.16 11.75 -19.77
C ARG A 99 -0.53 11.96 -18.39
N PHE A 100 -1.35 12.14 -17.36
CA PHE A 100 -0.85 12.06 -15.99
C PHE A 100 -0.58 10.61 -15.59
N LYS A 101 0.38 10.41 -14.69
CA LYS A 101 0.55 9.14 -13.99
C LYS A 101 -0.57 8.99 -12.96
N LEU A 102 -1.20 7.82 -12.97
CA LEU A 102 -2.30 7.47 -12.07
C LEU A 102 -1.76 6.68 -10.87
N SER A 103 -2.12 7.10 -9.67
CA SER A 103 -1.97 6.33 -8.43
C SER A 103 -3.35 6.13 -7.80
N PHE A 104 -3.53 5.01 -7.09
CA PHE A 104 -4.72 4.80 -6.25
C PHE A 104 -4.33 4.68 -4.79
N GLN A 105 -5.14 5.26 -3.90
CA GLN A 105 -5.22 4.88 -2.50
C GLN A 105 -6.25 3.78 -2.34
N VAL A 106 -5.95 2.74 -1.58
CA VAL A 106 -6.86 1.60 -1.36
C VAL A 106 -6.94 1.33 0.13
N GLY A 107 -8.15 1.37 0.69
CA GLY A 107 -8.38 1.07 2.10
C GLY A 107 -8.45 -0.44 2.36
N VAL A 108 -7.94 -0.88 3.50
CA VAL A 108 -8.11 -2.22 4.04
C VAL A 108 -8.63 -2.11 5.46
N GLY A 109 -9.74 -2.78 5.76
CA GLY A 109 -10.39 -2.72 7.06
C GLY A 109 -11.36 -1.54 7.21
N LEU A 110 -11.99 -1.07 6.12
CA LEU A 110 -13.07 -0.08 6.20
C LEU A 110 -14.30 -0.64 6.94
N PRO A 111 -15.10 0.21 7.61
CA PRO A 111 -16.39 -0.21 8.17
C PRO A 111 -17.25 -0.97 7.16
N ASP A 112 -17.88 -2.06 7.61
CA ASP A 112 -18.70 -2.98 6.81
C ASP A 112 -17.95 -3.64 5.61
N SER A 113 -16.66 -3.42 5.44
CA SER A 113 -15.88 -4.01 4.36
C SER A 113 -15.41 -5.41 4.72
N THR A 114 -15.74 -6.36 3.86
CA THR A 114 -15.24 -7.73 3.96
C THR A 114 -13.93 -7.89 3.18
N ARG A 115 -13.20 -9.00 3.46
CA ARG A 115 -12.06 -9.44 2.66
C ARG A 115 -12.39 -9.53 1.16
N ILE A 116 -13.61 -9.99 0.82
CA ILE A 116 -14.04 -10.11 -0.59
C ILE A 116 -14.19 -8.75 -1.25
N ASP A 117 -14.71 -7.75 -0.53
CA ASP A 117 -14.84 -6.38 -1.05
C ASP A 117 -13.49 -5.76 -1.39
N GLU A 118 -12.49 -5.97 -0.54
CA GLU A 118 -11.13 -5.48 -0.77
C GLU A 118 -10.47 -6.15 -1.97
N LEU A 119 -10.61 -7.47 -2.10
CA LEU A 119 -10.12 -8.20 -3.25
C LEU A 119 -10.82 -7.77 -4.55
N ASN A 120 -12.13 -7.55 -4.52
CA ASN A 120 -12.88 -7.04 -5.66
C ASN A 120 -12.44 -5.62 -6.03
N THR A 121 -12.25 -4.75 -5.03
CA THR A 121 -11.69 -3.41 -5.22
C THR A 121 -10.31 -3.50 -5.90
N ALA A 122 -9.40 -4.33 -5.39
CA ALA A 122 -8.07 -4.51 -5.98
C ALA A 122 -8.14 -5.02 -7.43
N ARG A 123 -8.99 -6.02 -7.71
CA ARG A 123 -9.20 -6.57 -9.06
C ARG A 123 -9.71 -5.52 -10.05
N GLU A 124 -10.67 -4.71 -9.63
CA GLU A 124 -11.25 -3.67 -10.48
C GLU A 124 -10.25 -2.55 -10.77
N LEU A 125 -9.58 -2.06 -9.75
CA LEU A 125 -8.58 -1.02 -9.89
C LEU A 125 -7.37 -1.49 -10.70
N ALA A 126 -6.95 -2.75 -10.55
CA ALA A 126 -5.86 -3.32 -11.34
C ALA A 126 -6.20 -3.37 -12.85
N LYS A 127 -7.48 -3.60 -13.24
CA LYS A 127 -7.93 -3.51 -14.64
C LYS A 127 -7.75 -2.11 -15.22
N LEU A 128 -7.81 -1.10 -14.38
CA LEU A 128 -7.58 0.30 -14.77
C LEU A 128 -6.09 0.62 -14.96
N ARG A 129 -5.18 -0.33 -14.74
CA ARG A 129 -3.73 -0.23 -14.97
C ARG A 129 -3.12 1.04 -14.38
N PRO A 130 -3.13 1.22 -13.04
CA PRO A 130 -2.46 2.35 -12.39
C PRO A 130 -0.94 2.23 -12.53
N ASN A 131 -0.25 3.36 -12.40
CA ASN A 131 1.21 3.40 -12.31
C ASN A 131 1.70 3.05 -10.90
N ARG A 132 0.88 3.33 -9.88
CA ARG A 132 1.16 3.07 -8.46
C ARG A 132 -0.12 2.71 -7.71
N VAL A 133 0.07 2.01 -6.59
CA VAL A 133 -0.98 1.78 -5.60
C VAL A 133 -0.40 2.02 -4.22
N ARG A 134 -1.15 2.70 -3.36
CA ARG A 134 -0.84 2.84 -1.94
C ARG A 134 -1.97 2.20 -1.13
N ILE A 135 -1.62 1.25 -0.30
CA ILE A 135 -2.57 0.53 0.55
C ILE A 135 -2.56 1.18 1.92
N TYR A 136 -3.74 1.48 2.42
CA TYR A 136 -4.00 2.14 3.69
C TYR A 136 -4.69 1.16 4.62
N PRO A 137 -3.98 0.47 5.53
CA PRO A 137 -4.63 -0.22 6.63
C PRO A 137 -5.32 0.81 7.51
N MET A 138 -6.62 0.57 7.78
CA MET A 138 -7.43 1.53 8.54
C MET A 138 -7.07 1.48 10.02
N VAL A 139 -6.62 2.59 10.54
CA VAL A 139 -6.44 2.84 11.97
C VAL A 139 -7.47 3.86 12.44
N VAL A 140 -7.82 3.81 13.70
CA VAL A 140 -8.80 4.71 14.31
C VAL A 140 -8.07 5.80 15.06
N MET A 141 -8.29 7.02 14.64
CA MET A 141 -7.73 8.22 15.24
C MET A 141 -8.71 8.81 16.24
N LYS A 142 -8.18 9.42 17.29
CA LYS A 142 -8.97 10.17 18.27
C LYS A 142 -9.73 11.32 17.62
N ASN A 143 -10.91 11.61 18.12
CA ASN A 143 -11.81 12.67 17.64
C ASN A 143 -12.24 12.49 16.16
N THR A 144 -12.37 11.25 15.68
CA THR A 144 -12.87 10.94 14.34
C THR A 144 -14.21 10.22 14.35
N ASP A 145 -14.92 10.23 13.23
CA ASP A 145 -16.17 9.49 13.05
C ASP A 145 -16.00 7.99 13.31
N LEU A 146 -14.81 7.42 13.01
CA LEU A 146 -14.53 6.00 13.29
C LEU A 146 -14.44 5.71 14.79
N GLU A 147 -13.93 6.63 15.60
CA GLU A 147 -13.96 6.49 17.05
C GLU A 147 -15.40 6.41 17.56
N GLU A 148 -16.30 7.25 17.02
CA GLU A 148 -17.73 7.23 17.37
C GLU A 148 -18.41 5.93 16.93
N GLU A 149 -18.01 5.35 15.79
CA GLU A 149 -18.53 4.05 15.36
C GLU A 149 -18.08 2.90 16.28
N ILE A 150 -16.86 2.94 16.81
CA ILE A 150 -16.40 1.98 17.84
C ILE A 150 -17.19 2.14 19.14
N LYS A 151 -17.34 3.36 19.63
CA LYS A 151 -18.12 3.63 20.87
C LYS A 151 -19.56 3.14 20.79
N LYS A 152 -20.12 3.13 19.57
CA LYS A 152 -21.48 2.62 19.30
C LYS A 152 -21.49 1.13 18.94
N GLU A 153 -20.38 0.43 19.08
CA GLU A 153 -20.22 -1.00 18.75
C GLU A 153 -20.63 -1.33 17.28
N ARG A 154 -20.45 -0.38 16.36
CA ARG A 154 -20.80 -0.54 14.94
C ARG A 154 -19.59 -0.76 14.04
N TYR A 155 -18.39 -0.67 14.59
CA TYR A 155 -17.15 -0.95 13.90
C TYR A 155 -16.14 -1.60 14.82
N GLU A 156 -15.58 -2.72 14.37
CA GLU A 156 -14.47 -3.41 15.00
C GLU A 156 -13.24 -3.32 14.09
N PRO A 157 -12.16 -2.63 14.51
CA PRO A 157 -10.96 -2.52 13.72
C PRO A 157 -10.25 -3.88 13.60
N LEU A 158 -9.54 -4.08 12.50
CA LEU A 158 -8.72 -5.28 12.31
C LEU A 158 -7.59 -5.33 13.33
N THR A 159 -7.25 -6.53 13.76
CA THR A 159 -5.97 -6.78 14.45
C THR A 159 -4.80 -6.62 13.47
N ILE A 160 -3.57 -6.48 13.98
CA ILE A 160 -2.35 -6.40 13.16
C ILE A 160 -2.26 -7.61 12.22
N ASN A 161 -2.43 -8.82 12.74
CA ASN A 161 -2.33 -10.04 11.94
C ASN A 161 -3.40 -10.12 10.84
N GLN A 162 -4.65 -9.77 11.15
CA GLN A 162 -5.72 -9.73 10.17
C GLN A 162 -5.43 -8.70 9.05
N ALA A 163 -4.94 -7.52 9.43
CA ALA A 163 -4.62 -6.47 8.46
C ALA A 163 -3.41 -6.83 7.59
N VAL A 164 -2.38 -7.48 8.15
CA VAL A 164 -1.23 -8.00 7.40
C VAL A 164 -1.70 -8.99 6.34
N GLU A 165 -2.51 -9.98 6.72
CA GLU A 165 -3.03 -10.98 5.76
C GLU A 165 -3.89 -10.34 4.68
N ARG A 166 -4.82 -9.45 5.03
CA ARG A 166 -5.69 -8.77 4.06
C ARG A 166 -4.90 -7.85 3.12
N CYS A 167 -3.93 -7.08 3.63
CA CYS A 167 -3.04 -6.25 2.81
C CYS A 167 -2.19 -7.10 1.86
N LYS A 168 -1.63 -8.22 2.32
CA LYS A 168 -0.87 -9.17 1.50
C LYS A 168 -1.68 -9.66 0.31
N GLU A 169 -2.93 -10.04 0.54
CA GLU A 169 -3.82 -10.52 -0.52
C GLU A 169 -4.16 -9.44 -1.55
N VAL A 170 -4.39 -8.21 -1.10
CA VAL A 170 -4.56 -7.05 -1.98
C VAL A 170 -3.31 -6.84 -2.85
N VAL A 171 -2.11 -6.96 -2.27
CA VAL A 171 -0.84 -6.91 -3.02
C VAL A 171 -0.79 -8.01 -4.08
N TYR A 172 -1.20 -9.24 -3.77
CA TYR A 172 -1.22 -10.33 -4.73
C TYR A 172 -2.17 -10.06 -5.91
N GLU A 173 -3.35 -9.51 -5.66
CA GLU A 173 -4.29 -9.18 -6.75
C GLU A 173 -3.70 -8.12 -7.72
N PHE A 174 -3.01 -7.11 -7.23
CA PHE A 174 -2.32 -6.15 -8.08
C PHE A 174 -1.12 -6.78 -8.82
N ASN A 175 -0.32 -7.60 -8.15
CA ASN A 175 0.82 -8.29 -8.75
C ASN A 175 0.40 -9.23 -9.89
N ARG A 176 -0.73 -9.93 -9.79
CA ARG A 176 -1.31 -10.76 -10.85
C ARG A 176 -1.59 -9.97 -12.14
N ARG A 177 -1.79 -8.66 -12.03
CA ARG A 177 -1.98 -7.74 -13.16
C ARG A 177 -0.73 -6.94 -13.51
N HIS A 178 0.44 -7.38 -13.02
CA HIS A 178 1.74 -6.77 -13.26
C HIS A 178 1.87 -5.32 -12.76
N ILE A 179 1.05 -4.91 -11.80
CA ILE A 179 1.23 -3.65 -11.07
C ILE A 179 2.30 -3.89 -10.01
N LYS A 180 3.51 -3.36 -10.24
CA LYS A 180 4.68 -3.63 -9.36
C LYS A 180 4.97 -2.51 -8.37
N ASN A 181 4.46 -1.32 -8.61
CA ASN A 181 4.72 -0.17 -7.75
C ASN A 181 3.60 -0.07 -6.70
N ILE A 182 3.69 -0.94 -5.70
CA ILE A 182 2.74 -1.03 -4.60
C ILE A 182 3.48 -0.67 -3.32
N SER A 183 2.88 0.15 -2.48
CA SER A 183 3.41 0.51 -1.16
C SER A 183 2.31 0.44 -0.11
N ILE A 184 2.69 0.00 1.08
CA ILE A 184 1.86 0.13 2.28
C ILE A 184 2.23 1.49 2.90
N VAL A 185 1.23 2.22 3.37
CA VAL A 185 1.46 3.53 3.98
C VAL A 185 2.10 3.34 5.35
N LYS A 186 3.15 4.11 5.61
CA LYS A 186 3.79 4.14 6.92
C LYS A 186 2.88 4.83 7.94
N GLN A 187 2.57 4.13 9.00
CA GLN A 187 1.63 4.61 10.02
C GLN A 187 2.25 5.58 11.01
N ASN A 188 3.57 5.56 11.18
CA ASN A 188 4.28 6.54 12.02
C ASN A 188 4.19 7.98 11.46
N GLU A 189 3.88 8.15 10.18
CA GLU A 189 3.59 9.47 9.59
C GLU A 189 2.22 10.03 10.02
N LEU A 190 1.38 9.22 10.68
CA LEU A 190 0.05 9.63 11.16
C LEU A 190 0.10 10.33 12.52
N ASN A 191 1.08 10.01 13.38
CA ASN A 191 1.24 10.60 14.70
C ASN A 191 2.10 11.87 14.65
N THR A 192 1.59 12.93 14.03
CA THR A 192 2.34 14.19 13.87
C THR A 192 2.03 15.26 14.93
N SER A 193 1.00 15.03 15.75
CA SER A 193 0.60 15.94 16.86
C SER A 193 -0.21 15.19 17.91
N GLU A 194 -0.40 15.80 19.09
CA GLU A 194 -1.28 15.27 20.16
C GLU A 194 -2.74 15.09 19.70
N GLU A 195 -3.14 15.81 18.65
CA GLU A 195 -4.48 15.73 18.06
C GLU A 195 -4.66 14.49 17.14
N THR A 196 -3.56 13.80 16.78
CA THR A 196 -3.56 12.66 15.85
C THR A 196 -3.20 11.35 16.53
N GLU A 197 -3.66 11.14 17.77
CA GLU A 197 -3.45 9.91 18.52
C GLU A 197 -4.23 8.74 17.90
N VAL A 198 -3.51 7.64 17.60
CA VAL A 198 -4.14 6.39 17.18
C VAL A 198 -4.64 5.65 18.42
N ILE A 199 -5.94 5.36 18.47
CA ILE A 199 -6.60 4.72 19.62
C ILE A 199 -6.96 3.25 19.39
N ALA A 200 -7.08 2.81 18.13
CA ALA A 200 -7.39 1.43 17.80
C ALA A 200 -6.99 1.07 16.36
N GLY A 201 -6.98 -0.22 16.07
CA GLY A 201 -6.67 -0.76 14.74
C GLY A 201 -5.25 -1.28 14.62
N PRO A 202 -4.84 -1.68 13.41
CA PRO A 202 -3.58 -2.38 13.17
C PRO A 202 -2.38 -1.41 13.12
N TYR A 203 -2.19 -0.60 14.16
CA TYR A 203 -1.06 0.32 14.23
C TYR A 203 0.23 -0.41 14.59
N HIS A 204 1.25 -0.27 13.75
CA HIS A 204 2.60 -0.74 13.98
C HIS A 204 3.59 0.08 13.16
N GLU A 205 4.68 0.58 13.76
CA GLU A 205 5.66 1.44 13.08
C GLU A 205 6.21 0.79 11.80
N GLU A 206 6.48 -0.50 11.85
CA GLU A 206 7.01 -1.30 10.75
C GLU A 206 5.91 -2.12 10.03
N PHE A 207 4.65 -1.66 10.01
CA PHE A 207 3.54 -2.41 9.42
C PHE A 207 3.81 -2.86 7.98
N GLY A 208 4.41 -1.98 7.16
CA GLY A 208 4.79 -2.31 5.79
C GLY A 208 5.84 -3.43 5.71
N GLN A 209 6.74 -3.51 6.71
CA GLN A 209 7.72 -4.59 6.84
C GLN A 209 7.00 -5.91 7.16
N LEU A 210 6.07 -5.92 8.12
CA LEU A 210 5.30 -7.13 8.48
C LEU A 210 4.56 -7.72 7.27
N VAL A 211 3.97 -6.87 6.41
CA VAL A 211 3.34 -7.34 5.17
C VAL A 211 4.36 -7.93 4.18
N ALA A 212 5.51 -7.27 4.02
CA ALA A 212 6.58 -7.79 3.15
C ALA A 212 7.14 -9.12 3.66
N ASP A 213 7.33 -9.25 4.96
CA ASP A 213 7.79 -10.49 5.62
C ASP A 213 6.80 -11.64 5.41
N SER A 214 5.49 -11.37 5.56
CA SER A 214 4.45 -12.36 5.31
C SER A 214 4.42 -12.82 3.84
N ILE A 215 4.65 -11.92 2.88
CA ILE A 215 4.77 -12.26 1.45
C ILE A 215 5.99 -13.17 1.21
N TRP A 216 7.12 -12.85 1.83
CA TRP A 216 8.33 -13.66 1.71
C TRP A 216 8.18 -15.03 2.37
N TYR A 217 7.55 -15.09 3.54
CA TYR A 217 7.23 -16.34 4.20
C TYR A 217 6.44 -17.29 3.30
N ASP A 218 5.34 -16.83 2.69
CA ASP A 218 4.56 -17.62 1.74
C ASP A 218 5.42 -18.10 0.57
N SER A 219 6.27 -17.24 0.02
CA SER A 219 7.16 -17.58 -1.10
C SER A 219 8.18 -18.67 -0.72
N ILE A 220 8.72 -18.63 0.50
CA ILE A 220 9.65 -19.64 1.02
C ILE A 220 8.93 -20.95 1.20
N VAL A 221 7.78 -20.95 1.87
CA VAL A 221 6.97 -22.14 2.11
C VAL A 221 6.57 -22.82 0.79
N ASP A 222 6.11 -22.03 -0.19
CA ASP A 222 5.74 -22.54 -1.51
C ASP A 222 6.91 -23.19 -2.26
N LYS A 223 8.12 -22.67 -2.08
CA LYS A 223 9.33 -23.24 -2.67
C LYS A 223 9.79 -24.51 -1.93
N ILE A 224 9.74 -24.51 -0.60
CA ILE A 224 10.09 -25.69 0.21
C ILE A 224 9.15 -26.84 -0.12
N LYS A 225 7.84 -26.59 -0.24
CA LYS A 225 6.84 -27.61 -0.60
C LYS A 225 7.07 -28.26 -1.98
N LYS A 226 7.85 -27.66 -2.86
CA LYS A 226 8.19 -28.22 -4.17
C LYS A 226 9.32 -29.24 -4.13
N PHE A 227 10.07 -29.33 -3.03
CA PHE A 227 11.04 -30.39 -2.86
C PHE A 227 10.32 -31.70 -2.51
N ASN A 228 10.68 -32.79 -3.20
CA ASN A 228 10.09 -34.12 -2.97
C ASN A 228 10.75 -34.87 -1.79
N VAL A 229 11.30 -34.14 -0.83
CA VAL A 229 12.00 -34.66 0.36
C VAL A 229 11.59 -33.86 1.58
N LYS A 230 11.63 -34.48 2.76
CA LYS A 230 11.42 -33.77 4.02
C LYS A 230 12.66 -32.96 4.33
N VAL A 231 12.57 -31.65 4.06
CA VAL A 231 13.68 -30.72 4.23
C VAL A 231 13.88 -30.42 5.70
N LYS A 232 15.15 -30.43 6.16
CA LYS A 232 15.55 -30.04 7.52
C LYS A 232 16.24 -28.66 7.55
N LYS A 233 17.06 -28.38 6.53
CA LYS A 233 17.79 -27.13 6.47
C LYS A 233 17.90 -26.59 5.03
N VAL A 234 17.65 -25.31 4.85
CA VAL A 234 17.79 -24.64 3.56
C VAL A 234 18.73 -23.45 3.66
N LYS A 235 19.45 -23.20 2.58
CA LYS A 235 20.12 -21.94 2.31
C LYS A 235 19.22 -21.10 1.40
N ILE A 236 18.98 -19.86 1.78
CA ILE A 236 18.19 -18.90 1.00
C ILE A 236 19.10 -17.73 0.65
N GLU A 237 19.33 -17.51 -0.63
CA GLU A 237 20.08 -16.37 -1.14
C GLU A 237 19.11 -15.38 -1.79
N VAL A 238 19.21 -14.11 -1.42
CA VAL A 238 18.39 -13.02 -1.93
C VAL A 238 19.23 -11.76 -2.15
N ASN A 239 18.63 -10.75 -2.80
CA ASN A 239 19.27 -9.44 -2.82
C ASN A 239 19.48 -8.94 -1.38
N PRO A 240 20.65 -8.35 -1.03
CA PRO A 240 20.94 -7.90 0.33
C PRO A 240 19.88 -6.98 0.94
N LYS A 241 19.15 -6.23 0.10
CA LYS A 241 18.06 -5.34 0.55
C LYS A 241 16.83 -6.09 1.05
N GLU A 242 16.70 -7.35 0.70
CA GLU A 242 15.53 -8.21 1.06
C GLU A 242 15.87 -9.21 2.16
N LEU A 243 17.14 -9.26 2.57
CA LEU A 243 17.57 -10.17 3.63
C LEU A 243 16.77 -10.01 4.94
N PRO A 244 16.44 -8.80 5.41
CA PRO A 244 15.58 -8.63 6.58
C PRO A 244 14.22 -9.30 6.42
N ASN A 245 13.60 -9.24 5.24
CA ASN A 245 12.28 -9.81 4.99
C ASN A 245 12.28 -11.36 5.06
N ILE A 246 13.41 -11.99 4.73
CA ILE A 246 13.54 -13.46 4.82
C ILE A 246 13.54 -13.92 6.27
N ILE A 247 14.29 -13.21 7.11
CA ILE A 247 14.39 -13.48 8.53
C ILE A 247 13.06 -13.10 9.22
N GLY A 248 12.45 -12.02 8.76
CA GLY A 248 11.26 -11.40 9.30
C GLY A 248 11.57 -10.48 10.48
N TYR A 249 10.63 -9.58 10.77
CA TYR A 249 10.69 -8.72 11.94
C TYR A 249 10.82 -9.58 13.20
N GLU A 250 11.77 -9.26 14.09
CA GLU A 250 12.09 -10.04 15.28
C GLU A 250 12.31 -11.55 15.03
N GLN A 251 12.83 -11.90 13.84
CA GLN A 251 13.06 -13.29 13.40
C GLN A 251 11.77 -14.13 13.22
N GLU A 252 10.63 -13.50 13.07
CA GLU A 252 9.33 -14.17 13.05
C GLU A 252 9.23 -15.24 11.95
N ASN A 253 9.72 -14.97 10.72
CA ASN A 253 9.69 -15.94 9.65
C ASN A 253 10.58 -17.15 9.91
N ALA A 254 11.77 -16.93 10.47
CA ALA A 254 12.67 -18.00 10.84
C ALA A 254 12.07 -18.89 11.93
N ASN A 255 11.46 -18.28 12.96
CA ASN A 255 10.80 -18.99 14.04
C ASN A 255 9.59 -19.78 13.55
N LYS A 256 8.71 -19.20 12.73
CA LYS A 256 7.55 -19.89 12.14
C LYS A 256 7.96 -21.08 11.26
N LEU A 257 9.01 -20.96 10.46
CA LEU A 257 9.50 -22.07 9.64
C LEU A 257 10.03 -23.21 10.51
N LYS A 258 10.74 -22.91 11.58
CA LYS A 258 11.23 -23.92 12.52
C LYS A 258 10.09 -24.57 13.30
N GLU A 259 9.13 -23.79 13.76
CA GLU A 259 8.00 -24.27 14.58
C GLU A 259 6.99 -25.11 13.80
N PHE A 260 6.56 -24.64 12.63
CA PHE A 260 5.46 -25.28 11.87
C PHE A 260 5.95 -26.28 10.81
N TYR A 261 7.16 -26.12 10.31
CA TYR A 261 7.71 -26.97 9.25
C TYR A 261 8.97 -27.72 9.66
N ASP A 262 9.45 -27.49 10.88
CA ASP A 262 10.70 -28.07 11.40
C ASP A 262 11.90 -27.82 10.45
N VAL A 263 11.95 -26.62 9.87
CA VAL A 263 12.95 -26.25 8.88
C VAL A 263 13.80 -25.09 9.41
N GLU A 264 15.12 -25.30 9.45
CA GLU A 264 16.08 -24.23 9.69
C GLU A 264 16.42 -23.50 8.41
N ILE A 265 16.46 -22.15 8.49
CA ILE A 265 16.89 -21.32 7.36
C ILE A 265 18.27 -20.71 7.65
N LYS A 266 19.11 -20.70 6.62
CA LYS A 266 20.34 -19.90 6.54
C LYS A 266 20.16 -18.87 5.45
N ALA A 267 19.90 -17.62 5.81
CA ALA A 267 19.67 -16.55 4.86
C ALA A 267 20.99 -15.79 4.57
N GLU A 268 21.27 -15.55 3.30
CA GLU A 268 22.48 -14.84 2.86
C GLU A 268 22.14 -13.79 1.79
N GLY A 269 22.82 -12.64 1.85
CA GLY A 269 22.73 -11.59 0.84
C GLY A 269 23.62 -11.91 -0.36
N ASN A 270 23.03 -11.95 -1.57
CA ASN A 270 23.76 -12.11 -2.83
C ASN A 270 23.38 -10.96 -3.77
N PRO A 271 24.29 -10.01 -4.07
CA PRO A 271 24.00 -8.83 -4.89
C PRO A 271 23.65 -9.16 -6.35
N ASP A 272 24.00 -10.35 -6.85
CA ASP A 272 23.69 -10.78 -8.21
C ASP A 272 22.23 -11.22 -8.36
N ILE A 273 21.55 -11.46 -7.25
CA ILE A 273 20.12 -11.81 -7.25
C ILE A 273 19.27 -10.56 -7.39
N LYS A 274 18.38 -10.56 -8.37
CA LYS A 274 17.45 -9.46 -8.60
C LYS A 274 16.43 -9.35 -7.45
N ILE A 275 16.05 -8.13 -7.12
CA ILE A 275 14.97 -7.84 -6.17
C ILE A 275 13.71 -8.62 -6.53
N GLY A 276 13.05 -9.23 -5.55
CA GLY A 276 11.88 -10.10 -5.69
C GLY A 276 12.21 -11.52 -6.17
N LYS A 277 13.49 -11.90 -6.15
CA LYS A 277 13.95 -13.27 -6.49
C LYS A 277 14.73 -13.87 -5.35
N SER A 278 14.69 -15.18 -5.25
CA SER A 278 15.53 -15.93 -4.31
C SER A 278 15.95 -17.27 -4.91
N ASN A 279 17.13 -17.72 -4.54
CA ASN A 279 17.59 -19.07 -4.73
C ASN A 279 17.43 -19.83 -3.42
N ILE A 280 16.87 -21.04 -3.47
CA ILE A 280 16.76 -21.93 -2.31
C ILE A 280 17.51 -23.22 -2.63
N THR A 281 18.48 -23.54 -1.77
CA THR A 281 19.26 -24.78 -1.83
C THR A 281 18.99 -25.61 -0.57
N VAL A 282 18.64 -26.87 -0.75
CA VAL A 282 18.52 -27.80 0.37
C VAL A 282 19.91 -28.14 0.87
N LEU A 283 20.17 -27.89 2.13
CA LEU A 283 21.45 -28.21 2.77
C LEU A 283 21.37 -29.55 3.53
N GLU A 284 20.20 -29.86 4.12
CA GLU A 284 20.01 -31.03 4.96
C GLU A 284 18.58 -31.55 4.81
N VAL A 285 18.42 -32.85 4.77
CA VAL A 285 17.13 -33.56 4.73
C VAL A 285 17.00 -34.47 5.94
N TYR A 286 15.78 -34.79 6.37
CA TYR A 286 15.55 -35.82 7.36
C TYR A 286 15.85 -37.20 6.75
N SER A 287 16.60 -38.02 7.46
CA SER A 287 16.75 -39.46 7.11
C SER A 287 15.38 -40.13 7.23
N ASN A 288 15.02 -40.92 6.25
CA ASN A 288 13.82 -41.77 6.31
C ASN A 288 13.97 -42.82 7.38
#